data_a4a656de8a1fabbb2f6a231fb2ebba09
#
_entry.id   a4a656de8a1fabbb2f6a231fb2ebba09
#
_cell.length_a   1.000
_cell.length_b   1.000
_cell.length_c   1.000
_cell.angle_alpha   90.00
_cell.angle_beta   90.00
_cell.angle_gamma   90.00
#
_symmetry.space_group_name_H-M   'P 1'
#
loop_
_entity.id
_entity.type
_entity.pdbx_description
1 polymer ?
#
loop_
_entity_poly.entity_id
_entity_poly.type
_entity_poly.pdbx_seq_one_letter_code
_entity_poly.pdbx_strand_id
1 'polypeptide(L)'
;MEIYFATYTDLYLLCAECLNEASQDKGTPPEDCYYYLDKVRKRAGFPDGVRNDWLKHSTNPTKPESYEGFRDIVRQERMIELALEGQRFWDLRRWDIAVEYLNKPMLGWDIEQDKTEDYNKLRTYYIRNYSYRDNLWPLKDYDLIVNPKLEQNPGW
;
A
#
# COMPACT_ATOMS: atom_id res chain seq x y z
N MET A 1 17.59 -5.46 16.66
CA MET A 1 17.30 -6.47 15.62
C MET A 1 15.78 -6.67 15.64
N GLU A 2 15.08 -5.97 14.77
CA GLU A 2 13.64 -6.14 14.64
C GLU A 2 13.37 -7.44 13.88
N ILE A 3 12.66 -8.36 14.53
CA ILE A 3 12.26 -9.60 13.89
C ILE A 3 10.93 -9.31 13.19
N TYR A 4 10.99 -9.14 11.87
CA TYR A 4 9.78 -9.06 11.07
C TYR A 4 9.13 -10.44 11.00
N PHE A 5 8.02 -10.60 11.68
CA PHE A 5 7.17 -11.77 11.48
C PHE A 5 6.34 -11.55 10.21
N ALA A 6 6.72 -12.21 9.12
CA ALA A 6 5.83 -12.31 7.97
C ALA A 6 4.58 -13.10 8.39
N THR A 7 3.44 -12.44 8.36
CA THR A 7 2.16 -13.10 8.64
C THR A 7 1.69 -13.86 7.39
N TYR A 8 0.86 -14.91 7.56
CA TYR A 8 0.22 -15.57 6.41
C TYR A 8 -0.59 -14.60 5.56
N THR A 9 -1.15 -13.57 6.16
CA THR A 9 -1.87 -12.49 5.47
C THR A 9 -0.96 -11.77 4.49
N ASP A 10 0.24 -11.37 4.93
CA ASP A 10 1.24 -10.70 4.06
C ASP A 10 1.65 -11.62 2.91
N LEU A 11 1.92 -12.90 3.18
CA LEU A 11 2.28 -13.86 2.14
C LEU A 11 1.17 -14.06 1.10
N TYR A 12 -0.10 -14.19 1.53
CA TYR A 12 -1.21 -14.34 0.59
C TYR A 12 -1.39 -13.10 -0.28
N LEU A 13 -1.30 -11.91 0.30
CA LEU A 13 -1.41 -10.66 -0.45
C LEU A 13 -0.22 -10.45 -1.41
N LEU A 14 0.99 -10.85 -1.01
CA LEU A 14 2.16 -10.84 -1.90
C LEU A 14 2.00 -11.85 -3.05
N CYS A 15 1.48 -13.06 -2.78
CA CYS A 15 1.19 -14.03 -3.84
C CYS A 15 0.16 -13.48 -4.84
N ALA A 16 -0.94 -12.90 -4.36
CA ALA A 16 -1.95 -12.29 -5.21
C ALA A 16 -1.37 -11.16 -6.07
N GLU A 17 -0.54 -10.31 -5.48
CA GLU A 17 0.15 -9.23 -6.19
C GLU A 17 1.11 -9.78 -7.25
N CYS A 18 2.01 -10.70 -6.88
CA CYS A 18 3.00 -11.26 -7.79
C CYS A 18 2.34 -11.96 -9.00
N LEU A 19 1.29 -12.73 -8.78
CA LEU A 19 0.56 -13.40 -9.85
C LEU A 19 -0.10 -12.41 -10.82
N ASN A 20 -0.70 -11.34 -10.28
CA ASN A 20 -1.27 -10.28 -11.10
C ASN A 20 -0.18 -9.54 -11.90
N GLU A 21 0.94 -9.18 -11.26
CA GLU A 21 2.04 -8.48 -11.94
C GLU A 21 2.74 -9.35 -12.99
N ALA A 22 2.80 -10.67 -12.77
CA ALA A 22 3.37 -11.63 -13.70
C ALA A 22 2.46 -11.99 -14.88
N SER A 23 1.20 -11.57 -14.85
CA SER A 23 0.26 -11.89 -15.94
C SER A 23 0.71 -11.22 -17.25
N GLN A 24 0.79 -12.01 -18.32
CA GLN A 24 1.42 -11.58 -19.57
C GLN A 24 0.57 -10.62 -20.36
N ASP A 25 -0.75 -10.81 -20.36
CA ASP A 25 -1.70 -10.06 -21.17
C ASP A 25 -2.17 -8.74 -20.51
N LYS A 26 -1.88 -8.55 -19.21
CA LYS A 26 -2.37 -7.41 -18.42
C LYS A 26 -3.88 -7.17 -18.51
N GLY A 27 -4.61 -8.21 -18.91
CA GLY A 27 -6.06 -8.20 -19.03
C GLY A 27 -6.74 -8.60 -17.72
N THR A 28 -7.41 -9.76 -17.74
CA THR A 28 -8.07 -10.33 -16.55
C THR A 28 -7.05 -11.02 -15.66
N PRO A 29 -7.10 -10.77 -14.33
CA PRO A 29 -6.22 -11.44 -13.38
C PRO A 29 -6.42 -12.97 -13.41
N PRO A 30 -5.35 -13.78 -13.27
CA PRO A 30 -5.44 -15.22 -13.10
C PRO A 30 -6.31 -15.63 -11.90
N GLU A 31 -6.98 -16.77 -11.98
CA GLU A 31 -7.87 -17.28 -10.90
C GLU A 31 -7.14 -17.43 -9.56
N ASP A 32 -5.87 -17.80 -9.56
CA ASP A 32 -5.07 -17.93 -8.36
C ASP A 32 -4.90 -16.59 -7.61
N CYS A 33 -4.98 -15.46 -8.31
CA CYS A 33 -4.96 -14.13 -7.67
C CYS A 33 -6.15 -13.96 -6.72
N TYR A 34 -7.33 -14.32 -7.18
CA TYR A 34 -8.57 -14.27 -6.39
C TYR A 34 -8.53 -15.26 -5.23
N TYR A 35 -8.02 -16.47 -5.47
CA TYR A 35 -7.88 -17.48 -4.42
C TYR A 35 -7.10 -16.96 -3.21
N TYR A 36 -5.94 -16.35 -3.43
CA TYR A 36 -5.12 -15.83 -2.33
C TYR A 36 -5.75 -14.62 -1.65
N LEU A 37 -6.30 -13.69 -2.42
CA LEU A 37 -6.98 -12.52 -1.87
C LEU A 37 -8.21 -12.92 -1.04
N ASP A 38 -9.01 -13.85 -1.54
CA ASP A 38 -10.22 -14.33 -0.87
C ASP A 38 -9.93 -15.07 0.43
N LYS A 39 -8.76 -15.69 0.60
CA LYS A 39 -8.34 -16.25 1.89
C LYS A 39 -8.28 -15.17 2.97
N VAL A 40 -7.72 -14.01 2.65
CA VAL A 40 -7.63 -12.88 3.57
C VAL A 40 -9.02 -12.32 3.86
N ARG A 41 -9.80 -12.03 2.83
CA ARG A 41 -11.14 -11.46 2.93
C ARG A 41 -12.11 -12.38 3.69
N LYS A 42 -12.07 -13.68 3.46
CA LYS A 42 -12.88 -14.66 4.19
C LYS A 42 -12.60 -14.66 5.67
N ARG A 43 -11.32 -14.54 6.07
CA ARG A 43 -10.93 -14.38 7.47
C ARG A 43 -11.51 -13.10 8.07
N ALA A 44 -11.53 -12.01 7.31
CA ALA A 44 -12.07 -10.71 7.70
C ALA A 44 -13.62 -10.66 7.75
N GLY A 45 -14.32 -11.75 7.39
CA GLY A 45 -15.77 -11.82 7.44
C GLY A 45 -16.48 -11.59 6.10
N PHE A 46 -15.76 -11.61 4.98
CA PHE A 46 -16.29 -11.48 3.62
C PHE A 46 -16.23 -12.84 2.90
N PRO A 47 -17.22 -13.74 3.12
CA PRO A 47 -17.17 -15.12 2.62
C PRO A 47 -17.39 -15.27 1.11
N ASP A 48 -18.04 -14.28 0.50
CA ASP A 48 -18.50 -14.36 -0.90
C ASP A 48 -17.37 -14.17 -1.93
N GLY A 49 -16.21 -13.70 -1.48
CA GLY A 49 -15.06 -13.41 -2.32
C GLY A 49 -15.12 -12.04 -3.00
N VAL A 50 -13.97 -11.54 -3.42
CA VAL A 50 -13.81 -10.17 -3.93
C VAL A 50 -14.71 -9.85 -5.12
N ARG A 51 -14.86 -10.78 -6.08
CA ARG A 51 -15.72 -10.57 -7.26
C ARG A 51 -17.17 -10.34 -6.87
N ASN A 52 -17.72 -11.22 -6.02
CA ASN A 52 -19.12 -11.14 -5.59
C ASN A 52 -19.38 -9.96 -4.68
N ASP A 53 -18.46 -9.65 -3.78
CA ASP A 53 -18.57 -8.50 -2.89
C ASP A 53 -18.59 -7.19 -3.68
N TRP A 54 -17.71 -7.06 -4.68
CA TRP A 54 -17.68 -5.88 -5.55
C TRP A 54 -18.91 -5.78 -6.44
N LEU A 55 -19.40 -6.92 -6.96
CA LEU A 55 -20.63 -6.96 -7.75
C LEU A 55 -21.85 -6.48 -6.94
N LYS A 56 -21.93 -6.85 -5.66
CA LYS A 56 -23.09 -6.55 -4.81
C LYS A 56 -23.06 -5.17 -4.18
N HIS A 57 -21.87 -4.69 -3.82
CA HIS A 57 -21.72 -3.56 -2.89
C HIS A 57 -20.92 -2.38 -3.45
N SER A 58 -20.27 -2.51 -4.62
CA SER A 58 -19.44 -1.46 -5.18
C SER A 58 -20.16 -0.63 -6.24
N THR A 59 -19.80 0.64 -6.34
CA THR A 59 -20.19 1.51 -7.46
C THR A 59 -19.44 1.15 -8.76
N ASN A 60 -18.36 0.37 -8.68
CA ASN A 60 -17.61 -0.15 -9.83
C ASN A 60 -17.50 -1.68 -9.72
N PRO A 61 -18.56 -2.43 -10.07
CA PRO A 61 -18.62 -3.88 -9.85
C PRO A 61 -17.59 -4.68 -10.69
N THR A 62 -17.12 -4.14 -11.81
CA THR A 62 -16.17 -4.79 -12.71
C THR A 62 -14.70 -4.51 -12.35
N LYS A 63 -14.43 -3.70 -11.35
CA LYS A 63 -13.06 -3.35 -10.95
C LYS A 63 -12.16 -4.57 -10.70
N PRO A 64 -12.61 -5.65 -10.04
CA PRO A 64 -11.78 -6.83 -9.81
C PRO A 64 -11.38 -7.58 -11.11
N GLU A 65 -12.12 -7.40 -12.20
CA GLU A 65 -11.93 -8.14 -13.45
C GLU A 65 -10.80 -7.56 -14.34
N SER A 66 -10.24 -6.43 -13.97
CA SER A 66 -9.15 -5.80 -14.70
C SER A 66 -7.83 -5.89 -13.94
N TYR A 67 -6.71 -6.02 -14.66
CA TYR A 67 -5.37 -6.03 -14.09
C TYR A 67 -5.10 -4.85 -13.15
N GLU A 68 -5.40 -3.63 -13.59
CA GLU A 68 -5.18 -2.42 -12.78
C GLU A 68 -6.15 -2.32 -11.62
N GLY A 69 -7.41 -2.67 -11.84
CA GLY A 69 -8.41 -2.65 -10.79
C GLY A 69 -8.11 -3.66 -9.69
N PHE A 70 -7.67 -4.86 -10.03
CA PHE A 70 -7.25 -5.87 -9.08
C PHE A 70 -5.98 -5.45 -8.32
N ARG A 71 -5.00 -4.87 -9.03
CA ARG A 71 -3.80 -4.27 -8.41
C ARG A 71 -4.17 -3.26 -7.32
N ASP A 72 -5.09 -2.35 -7.63
CA ASP A 72 -5.56 -1.36 -6.66
C ASP A 72 -6.22 -2.01 -5.44
N ILE A 73 -7.04 -3.04 -5.67
CA ILE A 73 -7.71 -3.77 -4.60
C ILE A 73 -6.67 -4.43 -3.68
N VAL A 74 -5.70 -5.15 -4.23
CA VAL A 74 -4.63 -5.79 -3.44
C VAL A 74 -3.83 -4.75 -2.64
N ARG A 75 -3.48 -3.62 -3.26
CA ARG A 75 -2.76 -2.53 -2.58
C ARG A 75 -3.57 -1.92 -1.43
N GLN A 76 -4.89 -1.84 -1.60
CA GLN A 76 -5.79 -1.37 -0.55
C GLN A 76 -5.93 -2.40 0.57
N GLU A 77 -6.11 -3.69 0.25
CA GLU A 77 -6.16 -4.77 1.25
C GLU A 77 -4.86 -4.83 2.06
N ARG A 78 -3.70 -4.70 1.42
CA ARG A 78 -2.41 -4.61 2.13
C ARG A 78 -2.37 -3.44 3.11
N MET A 79 -2.89 -2.29 2.71
CA MET A 79 -2.93 -1.11 3.58
C MET A 79 -3.82 -1.33 4.82
N ILE A 80 -4.94 -2.04 4.67
CA ILE A 80 -5.91 -2.29 5.74
C ILE A 80 -5.41 -3.41 6.66
N GLU A 81 -5.04 -4.54 6.08
CA GLU A 81 -4.69 -5.76 6.82
C GLU A 81 -3.35 -5.68 7.54
N LEU A 82 -2.40 -4.93 7.00
CA LEU A 82 -1.06 -4.73 7.56
C LEU A 82 -0.93 -3.35 8.23
N ALA A 83 -2.06 -2.77 8.63
CA ALA A 83 -2.07 -1.49 9.33
C ALA A 83 -1.25 -1.58 10.62
N LEU A 84 -0.41 -0.57 10.88
CA LEU A 84 0.48 -0.46 12.03
C LEU A 84 1.65 -1.48 12.07
N GLU A 85 1.83 -2.31 11.03
CA GLU A 85 2.94 -3.26 10.93
C GLU A 85 4.19 -2.67 10.21
N GLY A 86 4.15 -1.39 9.83
CA GLY A 86 5.25 -0.69 9.15
C GLY A 86 5.39 -1.02 7.65
N GLN A 87 4.62 -1.98 7.12
CA GLN A 87 4.73 -2.45 5.74
C GLN A 87 4.40 -1.36 4.70
N ARG A 88 3.45 -0.46 5.02
CA ARG A 88 2.98 0.57 4.08
C ARG A 88 4.09 1.46 3.53
N PHE A 89 5.07 1.82 4.36
CA PHE A 89 6.20 2.64 3.94
C PHE A 89 7.03 1.96 2.84
N TRP A 90 7.30 0.67 3.01
CA TRP A 90 8.05 -0.12 2.05
C TRP A 90 7.25 -0.40 0.77
N ASP A 91 5.97 -0.69 0.91
CA ASP A 91 5.04 -0.90 -0.21
C ASP A 91 4.99 0.32 -1.13
N LEU A 92 4.82 1.53 -0.58
CA LEU A 92 4.79 2.76 -1.37
C LEU A 92 6.09 3.00 -2.16
N ARG A 93 7.24 2.65 -1.56
CA ARG A 93 8.55 2.79 -2.21
C ARG A 93 8.74 1.77 -3.33
N ARG A 94 8.46 0.49 -3.08
CA ARG A 94 8.63 -0.56 -4.09
C ARG A 94 7.64 -0.44 -5.25
N TRP A 95 6.49 0.21 -5.04
CA TRP A 95 5.52 0.53 -6.10
C TRP A 95 5.85 1.84 -6.83
N ASP A 96 6.88 2.56 -6.41
CA ASP A 96 7.29 3.87 -6.93
C ASP A 96 6.19 4.95 -6.89
N ILE A 97 5.34 4.91 -5.86
CA ILE A 97 4.26 5.87 -5.64
C ILE A 97 4.42 6.65 -4.33
N ALA A 98 5.57 6.53 -3.67
CA ALA A 98 5.82 7.15 -2.38
C ALA A 98 5.73 8.68 -2.45
N VAL A 99 6.30 9.29 -3.49
CA VAL A 99 6.26 10.75 -3.67
C VAL A 99 4.83 11.27 -3.77
N GLU A 100 3.99 10.60 -4.56
CA GLU A 100 2.58 10.99 -4.71
C GLU A 100 1.80 10.83 -3.40
N TYR A 101 1.94 9.66 -2.75
CA TYR A 101 1.14 9.33 -1.56
C TYR A 101 1.60 10.06 -0.30
N LEU A 102 2.92 10.22 -0.11
CA LEU A 102 3.44 10.82 1.11
C LEU A 102 3.33 12.35 1.13
N ASN A 103 3.17 13.00 -0.02
CA ASN A 103 2.92 14.44 -0.09
C ASN A 103 1.43 14.81 0.04
N LYS A 104 0.51 13.82 0.06
CA LYS A 104 -0.90 14.11 0.33
C LYS A 104 -1.08 14.62 1.77
N PRO A 105 -1.95 15.62 1.99
CA PRO A 105 -2.26 16.09 3.33
C PRO A 105 -2.77 14.95 4.22
N MET A 106 -2.31 14.92 5.46
CA MET A 106 -2.90 14.04 6.47
C MET A 106 -4.17 14.68 7.00
N LEU A 107 -5.29 14.07 6.66
CA LEU A 107 -6.62 14.52 7.07
C LEU A 107 -7.09 13.69 8.27
N GLY A 108 -7.86 14.30 9.13
CA GLY A 108 -8.55 13.65 10.24
C GLY A 108 -9.76 14.46 10.69
N TRP A 109 -10.55 13.88 11.59
CA TRP A 109 -11.66 14.60 12.21
C TRP A 109 -11.15 15.67 13.16
N ASP A 110 -11.85 16.80 13.24
CA ASP A 110 -11.49 17.89 14.17
C ASP A 110 -11.93 17.53 15.59
N ILE A 111 -11.13 16.69 16.25
CA ILE A 111 -11.40 16.14 17.59
C ILE A 111 -11.36 17.20 18.73
N GLU A 112 -10.94 18.42 18.43
CA GLU A 112 -10.91 19.54 19.40
C GLU A 112 -12.26 20.24 19.53
N GLN A 113 -13.25 19.85 18.71
CA GLN A 113 -14.57 20.46 18.69
C GLN A 113 -15.57 19.68 19.54
N ASP A 114 -16.40 20.40 20.32
CA ASP A 114 -17.40 19.80 21.21
C ASP A 114 -18.71 19.45 20.48
N LYS A 115 -19.00 20.13 19.36
CA LYS A 115 -20.23 19.92 18.60
C LYS A 115 -20.04 18.88 17.52
N THR A 116 -20.96 17.95 17.39
CA THR A 116 -20.94 16.88 16.38
C THR A 116 -20.76 17.41 14.95
N GLU A 117 -21.40 18.54 14.63
CA GLU A 117 -21.31 19.16 13.30
C GLU A 117 -19.91 19.68 12.98
N ASP A 118 -19.16 20.11 13.98
CA ASP A 118 -17.81 20.63 13.83
C ASP A 118 -16.77 19.52 13.98
N TYR A 119 -17.00 18.55 14.87
CA TYR A 119 -16.17 17.36 15.03
C TYR A 119 -16.03 16.54 13.74
N ASN A 120 -17.11 16.40 12.97
CA ASN A 120 -17.13 15.61 11.73
C ASN A 120 -16.58 16.37 10.51
N LYS A 121 -15.96 17.52 10.69
CA LYS A 121 -15.26 18.23 9.62
C LYS A 121 -13.86 17.69 9.43
N LEU A 122 -13.44 17.54 8.16
CA LEU A 122 -12.08 17.15 7.84
C LEU A 122 -11.13 18.34 8.07
N ARG A 123 -10.11 18.11 8.87
CA ARG A 123 -9.02 19.05 9.12
C ARG A 123 -7.71 18.49 8.61
N THR A 124 -6.88 19.34 8.00
CA THR A 124 -5.50 18.98 7.68
C THR A 124 -4.64 19.11 8.93
N TYR A 125 -4.11 17.99 9.42
CA TYR A 125 -3.24 17.97 10.58
C TYR A 125 -1.78 18.21 10.22
N TYR A 126 -1.35 17.66 9.09
CA TYR A 126 0.05 17.74 8.70
C TYR A 126 0.20 17.60 7.19
N ILE A 127 1.16 18.33 6.62
CA ILE A 127 1.61 18.17 5.23
C ILE A 127 3.05 17.69 5.28
N ARG A 128 3.28 16.49 4.76
CA ARG A 128 4.61 15.91 4.65
C ARG A 128 5.33 16.49 3.43
N ASN A 129 6.64 16.52 3.49
CA ASN A 129 7.49 16.85 2.36
C ASN A 129 8.37 15.63 2.07
N TYR A 130 8.09 14.94 0.99
CA TYR A 130 8.79 13.75 0.55
C TYR A 130 9.22 13.92 -0.90
N SER A 131 10.50 13.73 -1.18
CA SER A 131 11.06 13.86 -2.51
C SER A 131 11.63 12.52 -3.01
N TYR A 132 11.99 12.45 -4.27
CA TYR A 132 12.50 11.20 -4.85
C TYR A 132 13.80 10.71 -4.19
N ARG A 133 14.65 11.63 -3.72
CA ARG A 133 15.86 11.29 -2.98
C ARG A 133 15.58 10.49 -1.69
N ASP A 134 14.41 10.73 -1.06
CA ASP A 134 14.03 10.10 0.20
C ASP A 134 13.67 8.61 0.03
N ASN A 135 13.59 8.13 -1.22
CA ASN A 135 13.52 6.70 -1.52
C ASN A 135 14.82 5.96 -1.17
N LEU A 136 15.94 6.67 -1.12
CA LEU A 136 17.25 6.15 -0.77
C LEU A 136 17.78 6.86 0.48
N TRP A 137 18.51 6.12 1.31
CA TRP A 137 19.19 6.71 2.46
C TRP A 137 20.52 7.31 2.03
N PRO A 138 20.97 8.45 2.61
CA PRO A 138 22.30 8.96 2.36
C PRO A 138 23.35 7.96 2.86
N LEU A 139 24.42 7.80 2.09
CA LEU A 139 25.60 7.11 2.55
C LEU A 139 26.33 7.98 3.59
N LYS A 140 26.93 7.36 4.59
CA LYS A 140 27.67 8.11 5.61
C LYS A 140 28.92 8.75 5.00
N ASP A 141 29.20 9.98 5.32
CA ASP A 141 30.40 10.69 4.84
C ASP A 141 31.70 9.91 5.10
N TYR A 142 31.78 9.25 6.26
CA TYR A 142 32.93 8.38 6.57
C TYR A 142 33.14 7.27 5.52
N ASP A 143 32.07 6.62 5.06
CA ASP A 143 32.17 5.52 4.09
C ASP A 143 32.62 6.04 2.72
N LEU A 144 32.18 7.25 2.35
CA LEU A 144 32.58 7.93 1.10
C LEU A 144 34.06 8.34 1.15
N ILE A 145 34.55 8.80 2.31
CA ILE A 145 35.98 9.17 2.49
C ILE A 145 36.87 7.95 2.43
N VAL A 146 36.48 6.85 3.06
CA VAL A 146 37.29 5.61 3.12
C VAL A 146 37.31 4.90 1.77
N ASN A 147 36.23 4.98 1.00
CA ASN A 147 36.14 4.35 -0.33
C ASN A 147 35.88 5.37 -1.45
N PRO A 148 36.93 5.93 -2.09
CA PRO A 148 36.79 6.94 -3.14
C PRO A 148 36.04 6.48 -4.40
N LYS A 149 35.72 5.19 -4.52
CA LYS A 149 34.92 4.65 -5.62
C LYS A 149 33.42 4.64 -5.32
N LEU A 150 33.05 4.99 -4.08
CA LEU A 150 31.67 5.04 -3.65
C LEU A 150 31.11 6.42 -3.98
N GLU A 151 30.00 6.46 -4.68
CA GLU A 151 29.28 7.70 -4.99
C GLU A 151 28.04 7.83 -4.09
N GLN A 152 27.73 9.06 -3.71
CA GLN A 152 26.54 9.35 -2.91
C GLN A 152 25.26 9.06 -3.70
N ASN A 153 24.23 8.63 -3.00
CA ASN A 153 22.89 8.44 -3.61
C ASN A 153 22.37 9.75 -4.20
N PRO A 154 21.64 9.69 -5.34
CA PRO A 154 21.17 10.87 -6.03
C PRO A 154 20.35 11.81 -5.13
N GLY A 155 20.73 13.09 -5.12
CA GLY A 155 20.01 14.14 -4.38
C GLY A 155 20.46 14.36 -2.93
N TRP A 156 21.49 13.58 -2.48
CA TRP A 156 22.14 13.74 -1.17
C TRP A 156 23.51 14.40 -1.30
#